data_566705f259afe3a6f8496a5947afd0d3
#
_entry.id   566705f259afe3a6f8496a5947afd0d3
#
_cell.length_a   1.000
_cell.length_b   1.000
_cell.length_c   1.000
_cell.angle_alpha   90.00
_cell.angle_beta   90.00
_cell.angle_gamma   90.00
#
_symmetry.space_group_name_H-M   'P 1'
#
loop_
_entity.id
_entity.type
_entity.pdbx_description
1 polymer ?
#
loop_
_entity_poly.entity_id
_entity_poly.type
_entity_poly.pdbx_seq_one_letter_code
_entity_poly.pdbx_strand_id
1 'polypeptide(L)'
;MGFGFGFGMFSIMFTVVFMMVIGIFIVTAVRGIGQWNKNNNSPRLTVPATVVSKRTKVSHHHHNGVDHHHQYRSSTTYYITFQVESGDRIEFHVTGQEYGMLIEGDQGMLYFQGTRYLGFQR
;
A
#
# COMPACT_ATOMS: atom_id res chain seq x y z
N MET A 1 21.26 -6.93 -50.33
CA MET A 1 20.89 -7.04 -48.93
C MET A 1 19.57 -6.37 -48.55
N GLY A 2 18.58 -6.45 -49.39
CA GLY A 2 17.25 -5.91 -49.13
C GLY A 2 16.50 -6.59 -47.98
N PHE A 3 16.83 -7.82 -47.68
CA PHE A 3 16.20 -8.56 -46.59
C PHE A 3 16.67 -8.15 -45.18
N GLY A 4 17.93 -7.78 -45.07
CA GLY A 4 18.49 -7.40 -43.78
C GLY A 4 18.01 -6.04 -43.27
N PHE A 5 17.56 -5.16 -44.16
CA PHE A 5 17.19 -3.80 -43.81
C PHE A 5 15.80 -3.73 -43.14
N GLY A 6 14.80 -4.43 -43.70
CA GLY A 6 13.45 -4.47 -43.12
C GLY A 6 13.41 -5.25 -41.82
N PHE A 7 14.03 -6.41 -41.77
CA PHE A 7 14.10 -7.25 -40.59
C PHE A 7 15.00 -6.63 -39.51
N GLY A 8 16.08 -5.95 -39.91
CA GLY A 8 16.96 -5.28 -38.96
C GLY A 8 16.28 -4.16 -38.23
N MET A 9 15.52 -3.31 -38.90
CA MET A 9 14.77 -2.23 -38.25
C MET A 9 13.66 -2.76 -37.33
N PHE A 10 12.94 -3.78 -37.78
CA PHE A 10 11.90 -4.38 -36.97
C PHE A 10 12.46 -5.07 -35.73
N SER A 11 13.57 -5.76 -35.87
CA SER A 11 14.28 -6.41 -34.78
C SER A 11 14.82 -5.41 -33.78
N ILE A 12 15.38 -4.30 -34.24
CA ILE A 12 15.90 -3.23 -33.40
C ILE A 12 14.75 -2.56 -32.64
N MET A 13 13.66 -2.20 -33.32
CA MET A 13 12.48 -1.62 -32.66
C MET A 13 11.92 -2.56 -31.60
N PHE A 14 11.76 -3.83 -31.90
CA PHE A 14 11.26 -4.83 -30.98
C PHE A 14 12.18 -4.98 -29.77
N THR A 15 13.49 -5.03 -29.99
CA THR A 15 14.47 -5.13 -28.92
C THR A 15 14.45 -3.92 -28.01
N VAL A 16 14.34 -2.70 -28.57
CA VAL A 16 14.27 -1.47 -27.80
C VAL A 16 13.01 -1.42 -26.94
N VAL A 17 11.85 -1.76 -27.50
CA VAL A 17 10.58 -1.81 -26.77
C VAL A 17 10.65 -2.86 -25.66
N PHE A 18 11.20 -4.03 -25.96
CA PHE A 18 11.34 -5.11 -24.98
C PHE A 18 12.25 -4.71 -23.82
N MET A 19 13.37 -4.05 -24.12
CA MET A 19 14.29 -3.52 -23.09
C MET A 19 13.64 -2.45 -22.25
N MET A 20 12.82 -1.58 -22.82
CA MET A 20 12.08 -0.56 -22.05
C MET A 20 11.07 -1.22 -21.09
N VAL A 21 10.34 -2.23 -21.55
CA VAL A 21 9.38 -2.94 -20.71
C VAL A 21 10.08 -3.64 -19.55
N ILE A 22 11.18 -4.34 -19.81
CA ILE A 22 11.98 -5.00 -18.78
C ILE A 22 12.53 -3.97 -17.79
N GLY A 23 13.02 -2.83 -18.28
CA GLY A 23 13.53 -1.76 -17.43
C GLY A 23 12.46 -1.22 -16.48
N ILE A 24 11.23 -1.03 -16.96
CA ILE A 24 10.11 -0.59 -16.11
C ILE A 24 9.79 -1.65 -15.05
N PHE A 25 9.76 -2.92 -15.41
CA PHE A 25 9.53 -4.00 -14.44
C PHE A 25 10.60 -4.05 -13.35
N ILE A 26 11.85 -3.93 -13.72
CA ILE A 26 12.97 -3.94 -12.77
C ILE A 26 12.88 -2.75 -11.82
N VAL A 27 12.62 -1.54 -12.34
CA VAL A 27 12.49 -0.34 -11.51
C VAL A 27 11.31 -0.47 -10.54
N THR A 28 10.18 -1.00 -10.99
CA THR A 28 9.00 -1.22 -10.14
C THR A 28 9.30 -2.24 -9.04
N ALA A 29 9.98 -3.34 -9.37
CA ALA A 29 10.36 -4.36 -8.40
C ALA A 29 11.35 -3.82 -7.35
N VAL A 30 12.36 -3.07 -7.79
CA VAL A 30 13.36 -2.47 -6.89
C VAL A 30 12.71 -1.45 -5.94
N ARG A 31 11.77 -0.65 -6.42
CA ARG A 31 11.03 0.29 -5.57
C ARG A 31 10.20 -0.42 -4.52
N GLY A 32 9.53 -1.52 -4.88
CA GLY A 32 8.78 -2.33 -3.93
C GLY A 32 9.66 -2.94 -2.84
N ILE A 33 10.81 -3.50 -3.21
CA ILE A 33 11.79 -4.05 -2.27
C ILE A 33 12.38 -2.95 -1.40
N GLY A 34 12.69 -1.77 -1.99
CA GLY A 34 13.22 -0.63 -1.25
C GLY A 34 12.27 -0.15 -0.17
N GLN A 35 10.96 -0.07 -0.44
CA GLN A 35 9.97 0.33 0.54
C GLN A 35 9.86 -0.70 1.68
N TRP A 36 9.87 -1.99 1.35
CA TRP A 36 9.85 -3.05 2.35
C TRP A 36 11.08 -3.01 3.27
N ASN A 37 12.27 -2.86 2.71
CA ASN A 37 13.50 -2.71 3.47
C ASN A 37 13.50 -1.45 4.33
N LYS A 38 12.96 -0.35 3.82
CA LYS A 38 12.86 0.91 4.55
C LYS A 38 11.99 0.75 5.80
N ASN A 39 10.85 0.06 5.71
CA ASN A 39 10.00 -0.20 6.86
C ASN A 39 10.69 -1.10 7.89
N ASN A 40 11.36 -2.16 7.44
CA ASN A 40 12.04 -3.08 8.35
C ASN A 40 13.28 -2.45 9.02
N ASN A 41 13.95 -1.54 8.34
CA ASN A 41 15.16 -0.86 8.85
C ASN A 41 14.83 0.44 9.58
N SER A 42 13.58 0.92 9.53
CA SER A 42 13.17 2.11 10.25
C SER A 42 13.15 1.84 11.76
N PRO A 43 13.56 2.80 12.59
CA PRO A 43 13.46 2.63 14.04
C PRO A 43 12.00 2.59 14.47
N ARG A 44 11.72 1.83 15.51
CA ARG A 44 10.42 1.87 16.17
C ARG A 44 10.32 3.18 16.92
N LEU A 45 9.28 3.95 16.62
CA LEU A 45 9.05 5.24 17.23
C LEU A 45 7.83 5.17 18.15
N THR A 46 7.90 5.92 19.23
CA THR A 46 6.80 6.11 20.17
C THR A 46 6.60 7.61 20.34
N VAL A 47 5.44 8.11 19.95
CA VAL A 47 5.15 9.53 19.98
C VAL A 47 3.76 9.79 20.57
N PRO A 48 3.57 10.90 21.29
CA PRO A 48 2.23 11.32 21.69
C PRO A 48 1.41 11.65 20.44
N ALA A 49 0.19 11.15 20.39
CA ALA A 49 -0.70 11.38 19.26
C ALA A 49 -2.16 11.42 19.68
N THR A 50 -2.99 12.03 18.86
CA THR A 50 -4.43 12.10 19.04
C THR A 50 -5.12 11.50 17.82
N VAL A 51 -6.12 10.67 18.04
CA VAL A 51 -6.96 10.13 16.97
C VAL A 51 -7.84 11.26 16.46
N VAL A 52 -7.65 11.66 15.20
CA VAL A 52 -8.40 12.78 14.62
C VAL A 52 -9.45 12.33 13.60
N SER A 53 -9.28 11.19 12.97
CA SER A 53 -10.28 10.64 12.07
C SER A 53 -10.15 9.14 11.91
N LYS A 54 -11.25 8.52 11.50
CA LYS A 54 -11.34 7.09 11.21
C LYS A 54 -12.07 6.92 9.89
N ARG A 55 -11.61 6.02 9.04
CA ARG A 55 -12.31 5.69 7.80
C ARG A 55 -12.26 4.21 7.50
N THR A 56 -13.23 3.74 6.77
CA THR A 56 -13.27 2.37 6.27
C THR A 56 -13.30 2.39 4.75
N LYS A 57 -12.65 1.40 4.15
CA LYS A 57 -12.73 1.17 2.72
C LYS A 57 -13.32 -0.22 2.49
N VAL A 58 -14.48 -0.26 1.84
CA VAL A 58 -15.15 -1.52 1.51
C VAL A 58 -14.89 -1.85 0.05
N SER A 59 -14.33 -3.02 -0.19
CA SER A 59 -14.12 -3.54 -1.54
C SER A 59 -15.14 -4.64 -1.82
N HIS A 60 -15.92 -4.47 -2.89
CA HIS A 60 -16.87 -5.47 -3.35
C HIS A 60 -16.27 -6.25 -4.51
N HIS A 61 -16.14 -7.56 -4.35
CA HIS A 61 -15.73 -8.45 -5.43
C HIS A 61 -16.94 -9.18 -5.96
N HIS A 62 -17.34 -8.84 -7.19
CA HIS A 62 -18.34 -9.60 -7.93
C HIS A 62 -17.67 -10.79 -8.61
N HIS A 63 -17.93 -11.99 -8.13
CA HIS A 63 -17.67 -13.21 -8.88
C HIS A 63 -18.92 -13.58 -9.68
N ASN A 64 -18.89 -13.32 -10.99
CA ASN A 64 -19.83 -13.92 -11.92
C ASN A 64 -19.46 -15.39 -12.15
N GLY A 65 -19.78 -16.23 -11.18
CA GLY A 65 -19.71 -17.68 -11.36
C GLY A 65 -20.95 -18.19 -12.08
N VAL A 66 -20.76 -19.19 -12.94
CA VAL A 66 -21.84 -19.87 -13.68
C VAL A 66 -22.79 -20.60 -12.74
N ASP A 67 -22.41 -20.79 -11.49
CA ASP A 67 -23.24 -21.36 -10.46
C ASP A 67 -24.12 -20.29 -9.83
N HIS A 68 -25.37 -20.63 -9.60
CA HIS A 68 -26.41 -19.76 -9.07
C HIS A 68 -26.16 -19.25 -7.64
N HIS A 69 -24.95 -19.38 -7.13
CA HIS A 69 -24.56 -18.83 -5.85
C HIS A 69 -23.85 -17.51 -6.05
N HIS A 70 -24.59 -16.43 -5.87
CA HIS A 70 -24.03 -15.08 -5.78
C HIS A 70 -23.31 -14.97 -4.43
N GLN A 71 -22.02 -15.34 -4.40
CA GLN A 71 -21.21 -15.07 -3.23
C GLN A 71 -20.65 -13.64 -3.36
N TYR A 72 -21.25 -12.73 -2.61
CA TYR A 72 -20.68 -11.41 -2.43
C TYR A 72 -19.57 -11.51 -1.39
N ARG A 73 -18.33 -11.42 -1.83
CA ARG A 73 -17.21 -11.23 -0.92
C ARG A 73 -16.95 -9.75 -0.80
N SER A 74 -17.29 -9.17 0.34
CA SER A 74 -16.88 -7.83 0.69
C SER A 74 -15.73 -7.92 1.67
N SER A 75 -14.65 -7.19 1.40
CA SER A 75 -13.55 -7.01 2.34
C SER A 75 -13.55 -5.56 2.81
N THR A 76 -13.40 -5.35 4.11
CA THR A 76 -13.35 -4.03 4.71
C THR A 76 -11.94 -3.77 5.22
N THR A 77 -11.37 -2.64 4.82
CA THR A 77 -10.07 -2.18 5.30
C THR A 77 -10.28 -0.99 6.20
N TYR A 78 -9.61 -0.97 7.34
CA TYR A 78 -9.77 0.05 8.36
C TYR A 78 -8.55 0.95 8.43
N TYR A 79 -8.78 2.26 8.50
CA TYR A 79 -7.73 3.27 8.59
C TYR A 79 -8.03 4.24 9.72
N ILE A 80 -6.99 4.62 10.45
CA ILE A 80 -7.07 5.64 11.50
C ILE A 80 -6.00 6.69 11.24
N THR A 81 -6.38 7.96 11.32
CA THR A 81 -5.47 9.10 11.21
C THR A 81 -5.14 9.63 12.58
N PHE A 82 -3.84 9.72 12.86
CA PHE A 82 -3.30 10.25 14.10
C PHE A 82 -2.64 11.59 13.83
N GLN A 83 -2.85 12.55 14.72
CA GLN A 83 -2.15 13.82 14.70
C GLN A 83 -1.09 13.81 15.79
N VAL A 84 0.17 14.00 15.42
CA VAL A 84 1.31 14.05 16.33
C VAL A 84 1.52 15.49 16.84
N GLU A 85 2.41 15.67 17.82
CA GLU A 85 2.65 16.98 18.46
C GLU A 85 3.08 18.07 17.48
N SER A 86 3.78 17.71 16.40
CA SER A 86 4.18 18.66 15.36
C SER A 86 3.01 19.21 14.53
N GLY A 87 1.80 18.66 14.71
CA GLY A 87 0.64 18.98 13.91
C GLY A 87 0.49 18.13 12.66
N ASP A 88 1.47 17.29 12.35
CA ASP A 88 1.41 16.39 11.21
C ASP A 88 0.37 15.28 11.44
N ARG A 89 -0.32 14.91 10.38
CA ARG A 89 -1.31 13.83 10.40
C ARG A 89 -0.77 12.64 9.63
N ILE A 90 -0.86 11.46 10.24
CA ILE A 90 -0.39 10.21 9.66
C ILE A 90 -1.53 9.20 9.70
N GLU A 91 -1.85 8.62 8.55
CA GLU A 91 -2.87 7.59 8.44
C GLU A 91 -2.22 6.21 8.44
N PHE A 92 -2.75 5.30 9.25
CA PHE A 92 -2.29 3.91 9.32
C PHE A 92 -3.42 2.93 9.03
N HIS A 93 -3.08 1.84 8.38
CA HIS A 93 -3.94 0.68 8.25
C HIS A 93 -3.93 -0.10 9.56
N VAL A 94 -5.11 -0.33 10.14
CA VAL A 94 -5.28 -1.03 11.41
C VAL A 94 -6.21 -2.24 11.24
N THR A 95 -6.19 -3.12 12.23
CA THR A 95 -7.16 -4.22 12.27
C THR A 95 -8.54 -3.71 12.67
N GLY A 96 -9.58 -4.50 12.36
CA GLY A 96 -10.95 -4.15 12.77
C GLY A 96 -11.10 -4.05 14.27
N GLN A 97 -10.37 -4.85 15.03
CA GLN A 97 -10.38 -4.81 16.49
C GLN A 97 -9.80 -3.49 17.01
N GLU A 98 -8.67 -3.06 16.49
CA GLU A 98 -8.05 -1.77 16.84
C GLU A 98 -8.96 -0.61 16.46
N TYR A 99 -9.56 -0.67 15.27
CA TYR A 99 -10.49 0.35 14.80
C TYR A 99 -11.70 0.51 15.74
N GLY A 100 -12.23 -0.59 16.24
CA GLY A 100 -13.36 -0.57 17.16
C GLY A 100 -13.01 -0.06 18.57
N MET A 101 -11.75 -0.21 18.98
CA MET A 101 -11.29 0.22 20.30
C MET A 101 -10.92 1.69 20.37
N LEU A 102 -10.58 2.32 19.26
CA LEU A 102 -10.13 3.69 19.19
C LEU A 102 -11.28 4.62 18.78
N ILE A 103 -11.38 5.75 19.45
CA ILE A 103 -12.42 6.77 19.25
C ILE A 103 -11.75 8.09 18.87
N GLU A 104 -12.39 8.87 18.00
CA GLU A 104 -11.90 10.20 17.65
C GLU A 104 -11.79 11.05 18.91
N GLY A 105 -10.64 11.70 19.07
CA GLY A 105 -10.32 12.48 20.27
C GLY A 105 -9.49 11.73 21.31
N ASP A 106 -9.29 10.42 21.15
CA ASP A 106 -8.43 9.66 22.05
C ASP A 106 -7.00 10.16 21.97
N GLN A 107 -6.40 10.39 23.14
CA GLN A 107 -5.01 10.82 23.29
C GLN A 107 -4.21 9.71 23.93
N GLY A 108 -3.00 9.48 23.44
CA GLY A 108 -2.11 8.48 23.98
C GLY A 108 -0.80 8.39 23.21
N MET A 109 -0.14 7.27 23.38
CA MET A 109 1.16 7.02 22.75
C MET A 109 0.97 6.14 21.53
N LEU A 110 1.42 6.62 20.37
CA LEU A 110 1.40 5.89 19.11
C LEU A 110 2.73 5.19 18.90
N TYR A 111 2.68 3.89 18.65
CA TYR A 111 3.83 3.05 18.33
C TYR A 111 3.78 2.70 16.85
N PHE A 112 4.84 3.00 16.11
CA PHE A 112 4.91 2.69 14.68
C PHE A 112 6.34 2.48 14.22
N GLN A 113 6.48 1.85 13.07
CA GLN A 113 7.77 1.64 12.41
C GLN A 113 7.62 1.93 10.93
N GLY A 114 8.16 3.07 10.45
CA GLY A 114 7.95 3.52 9.08
C GLY A 114 6.47 3.74 8.78
N THR A 115 5.91 2.96 7.86
CA THR A 115 4.48 3.01 7.53
C THR A 115 3.65 1.93 8.24
N ARG A 116 4.29 1.16 9.12
CA ARG A 116 3.65 0.05 9.81
C ARG A 116 3.14 0.50 11.18
N TYR A 117 1.85 0.32 11.41
CA TYR A 117 1.23 0.54 12.71
C TYR A 117 1.57 -0.61 13.65
N LEU A 118 2.05 -0.30 14.84
CA LEU A 118 2.38 -1.29 15.87
C LEU A 118 1.39 -1.30 17.02
N GLY A 119 0.83 -0.15 17.39
CA GLY A 119 -0.14 -0.05 18.46
C GLY A 119 -0.38 1.38 18.91
N PHE A 120 -1.40 1.58 19.71
CA PHE A 120 -1.74 2.86 20.34
C PHE A 120 -2.18 2.59 21.77
N GLN A 121 -1.52 3.21 22.72
CA GLN A 121 -1.80 3.02 24.13
C GLN A 121 -2.28 4.35 24.74
N ARG A 122 -3.50 4.32 25.22
CA ARG A 122 -4.13 5.47 25.87
C ARG A 122 -3.63 5.69 27.27
#